data_9a7ac5c66e2c4e9ae66f5b5dd7a6c0df
#
_entry.id   9a7ac5c66e2c4e9ae66f5b5dd7a6c0df
#
_cell.length_a   1.000
_cell.length_b   1.000
_cell.length_c   1.000
_cell.angle_alpha   90.00
_cell.angle_beta   90.00
_cell.angle_gamma   90.00
#
_symmetry.space_group_name_H-M   'P 1'
#
loop_
_entity.id
_entity.type
_entity.pdbx_description
1 polymer ?
#
loop_
_entity_poly.entity_id
_entity_poly.type
_entity_poly.pdbx_seq_one_letter_code
_entity_poly.pdbx_strand_id
1 'polypeptide(L)'
;MSDFWRTPSRREFAKIGAIALASAIGASEMASAQAPASELESEFLFELVLDVDAQLDAGHTRIAPVTGGTFSGPRIKGTVHPGGADWITQVSGHSSLDVRITLETDDGALIYMSYTGVVRRGDNGLYWRVRPIFQTASEKYDWLNHVVCIGKNKQVPGKVAYDIFGIL
;
A
#
# COMPACT_ATOMS: atom_id res chain seq x y z
N MET A 1 -11.81 7.57 46.53
CA MET A 1 -11.13 8.28 45.43
C MET A 1 -11.09 7.36 44.27
N SER A 2 -12.20 7.22 43.53
CA SER A 2 -12.28 6.43 42.29
C SER A 2 -13.75 6.37 41.84
N ASP A 3 -14.23 7.36 41.07
CA ASP A 3 -15.49 7.25 40.34
C ASP A 3 -15.56 8.38 39.30
N PHE A 4 -14.68 8.32 38.28
CA PHE A 4 -14.65 9.38 37.25
C PHE A 4 -15.00 8.90 35.83
N TRP A 5 -15.42 7.64 35.64
CA TRP A 5 -15.79 7.11 34.31
C TRP A 5 -17.10 6.34 34.36
N ARG A 6 -18.22 7.04 34.54
CA ARG A 6 -19.55 6.45 34.35
C ARG A 6 -20.22 7.09 33.16
N THR A 7 -20.28 6.36 32.04
CA THR A 7 -21.09 6.72 30.89
C THR A 7 -22.57 6.59 31.20
N PRO A 8 -23.39 7.63 30.99
CA PRO A 8 -24.83 7.55 31.21
C PRO A 8 -25.48 6.63 30.16
N SER A 9 -26.41 5.77 30.65
CA SER A 9 -27.16 4.85 29.81
C SER A 9 -28.24 5.58 29.03
N ARG A 10 -28.58 5.01 27.85
CA ARG A 10 -29.59 5.53 26.88
C ARG A 10 -31.01 5.74 27.45
N ARG A 11 -31.26 5.49 28.74
CA ARG A 11 -32.59 5.60 29.33
C ARG A 11 -32.84 6.88 30.13
N GLU A 12 -31.87 7.75 30.28
CA GLU A 12 -32.03 8.99 31.10
C GLU A 12 -32.36 10.26 30.29
N PHE A 13 -32.47 10.17 28.95
CA PHE A 13 -32.84 11.32 28.12
C PHE A 13 -34.34 11.47 27.82
N ALA A 14 -35.20 10.73 28.48
CA ALA A 14 -36.64 10.75 28.19
C ALA A 14 -37.47 11.35 29.33
N LYS A 15 -37.18 12.53 29.81
CA LYS A 15 -38.11 13.33 30.63
C LYS A 15 -37.72 14.82 30.65
N ILE A 16 -37.99 15.58 29.62
CA ILE A 16 -38.26 17.00 29.72
C ILE A 16 -39.36 17.32 28.72
N GLY A 17 -40.45 17.86 29.26
CA GLY A 17 -41.75 17.96 28.63
C GLY A 17 -41.88 18.99 27.51
N ALA A 18 -42.92 18.75 26.77
CA ALA A 18 -43.42 19.55 25.68
C ALA A 18 -43.85 20.97 26.12
N ILE A 19 -43.42 21.99 25.39
CA ILE A 19 -44.17 23.22 25.17
C ILE A 19 -44.11 23.49 23.64
N ALA A 20 -45.27 23.38 23.02
CA ALA A 20 -45.45 23.73 21.62
C ALA A 20 -45.50 25.27 21.46
N LEU A 21 -44.66 25.82 20.62
CA LEU A 21 -44.93 27.08 19.91
C LEU A 21 -44.58 26.89 18.43
N ALA A 22 -45.62 26.90 17.63
CA ALA A 22 -45.51 26.92 16.17
C ALA A 22 -44.92 28.27 15.75
N SER A 23 -43.78 28.24 15.06
CA SER A 23 -43.29 29.30 14.20
C SER A 23 -42.70 28.68 12.96
N ALA A 24 -43.42 28.73 11.87
CA ALA A 24 -42.95 28.38 10.54
C ALA A 24 -41.82 29.35 10.15
N ILE A 25 -40.60 28.90 10.24
CA ILE A 25 -39.45 29.52 9.57
C ILE A 25 -38.79 28.42 8.76
N GLY A 26 -38.70 28.62 7.45
CA GLY A 26 -38.19 27.68 6.48
C GLY A 26 -36.83 27.09 6.94
N ALA A 27 -36.82 25.80 7.15
CA ALA A 27 -35.58 25.03 7.23
C ALA A 27 -35.02 24.99 5.80
N SER A 28 -34.17 25.96 5.48
CA SER A 28 -33.21 25.76 4.42
C SER A 28 -32.34 24.57 4.86
N GLU A 29 -32.61 23.38 4.35
CA GLU A 29 -31.67 22.29 4.33
C GLU A 29 -30.40 22.81 3.66
N MET A 30 -29.46 23.27 4.46
CA MET A 30 -28.08 23.37 4.01
C MET A 30 -27.60 21.95 3.79
N ALA A 31 -27.93 21.40 2.62
CA ALA A 31 -27.22 20.26 2.09
C ALA A 31 -25.76 20.68 2.08
N SER A 32 -25.00 20.20 3.06
CA SER A 32 -23.53 20.26 3.04
C SER A 32 -23.13 19.49 1.78
N ALA A 33 -22.99 20.19 0.66
CA ALA A 33 -22.38 19.65 -0.54
C ALA A 33 -20.94 19.32 -0.17
N GLN A 34 -20.73 18.07 0.23
CA GLN A 34 -19.41 17.54 0.46
C GLN A 34 -18.71 17.63 -0.90
N ALA A 35 -17.69 18.50 -0.99
CA ALA A 35 -16.89 18.58 -2.20
C ALA A 35 -16.43 17.15 -2.56
N PRO A 36 -16.55 16.72 -3.81
CA PRO A 36 -16.07 15.40 -4.20
C PRO A 36 -14.62 15.29 -3.77
N ALA A 37 -14.29 14.21 -3.08
CA ALA A 37 -12.88 13.91 -2.76
C ALA A 37 -12.09 13.94 -4.06
N SER A 38 -10.97 14.67 -4.08
CA SER A 38 -10.10 14.69 -5.25
C SER A 38 -9.71 13.24 -5.59
N GLU A 39 -9.93 12.84 -6.84
CA GLU A 39 -9.49 11.53 -7.31
C GLU A 39 -7.95 11.49 -7.30
N LEU A 40 -7.38 10.42 -6.80
CA LEU A 40 -5.93 10.23 -6.75
C LEU A 40 -5.44 9.82 -8.14
N GLU A 41 -4.74 10.70 -8.81
CA GLU A 41 -4.15 10.42 -10.11
C GLU A 41 -2.87 9.59 -9.96
N SER A 42 -2.62 8.67 -10.91
CA SER A 42 -1.43 7.83 -10.92
C SER A 42 -1.02 7.50 -12.36
N GLU A 43 0.28 7.31 -12.58
CA GLU A 43 0.82 6.83 -13.84
C GLU A 43 1.49 5.45 -13.68
N PHE A 44 1.37 4.59 -14.70
CA PHE A 44 2.07 3.32 -14.75
C PHE A 44 3.55 3.56 -15.02
N LEU A 45 4.42 3.06 -14.12
CA LEU A 45 5.87 3.21 -14.25
C LEU A 45 6.50 2.00 -14.91
N PHE A 46 6.27 0.81 -14.37
CA PHE A 46 6.77 -0.46 -14.93
C PHE A 46 6.13 -1.68 -14.27
N GLU A 47 6.17 -2.80 -14.99
CA GLU A 47 5.94 -4.13 -14.44
C GLU A 47 7.24 -4.66 -13.83
N LEU A 48 7.17 -5.19 -12.62
CA LEU A 48 8.26 -5.89 -11.95
C LEU A 48 7.92 -7.37 -11.84
N VAL A 49 8.80 -8.25 -12.31
CA VAL A 49 8.65 -9.72 -12.21
C VAL A 49 9.88 -10.27 -11.50
N LEU A 50 9.68 -10.90 -10.35
CA LEU A 50 10.74 -11.43 -9.51
C LEU A 50 10.80 -12.95 -9.60
N ASP A 51 12.01 -13.47 -9.72
CA ASP A 51 12.37 -14.85 -9.52
C ASP A 51 12.67 -15.02 -8.03
N VAL A 52 11.96 -15.94 -7.38
CA VAL A 52 12.13 -16.21 -5.95
C VAL A 52 12.40 -17.70 -5.74
N ASP A 53 13.28 -17.98 -4.80
CA ASP A 53 13.62 -19.35 -4.40
C ASP A 53 12.73 -19.82 -3.24
N ALA A 54 12.94 -21.08 -2.82
CA ALA A 54 12.24 -21.67 -1.68
C ALA A 54 12.44 -20.83 -0.42
N GLN A 55 11.35 -20.59 0.30
CA GLN A 55 11.37 -19.79 1.53
C GLN A 55 12.12 -20.53 2.64
N LEU A 56 12.97 -19.80 3.35
CA LEU A 56 13.60 -20.24 4.60
C LEU A 56 12.69 -19.89 5.77
N ASP A 57 12.40 -20.84 6.63
CA ASP A 57 11.58 -20.62 7.82
C ASP A 57 12.47 -20.23 9.00
N ALA A 58 12.33 -19.01 9.50
CA ALA A 58 12.99 -18.47 10.68
C ALA A 58 12.02 -18.25 11.86
N GLY A 59 10.95 -19.06 11.95
CA GLY A 59 9.93 -19.00 12.99
C GLY A 59 8.82 -17.97 12.67
N HIS A 60 8.85 -16.81 13.28
CA HIS A 60 7.84 -15.77 13.00
C HIS A 60 8.03 -15.07 11.65
N THR A 61 9.19 -15.23 11.04
CA THR A 61 9.54 -14.62 9.76
C THR A 61 9.97 -15.70 8.77
N ARG A 62 9.45 -15.66 7.56
CA ARG A 62 9.93 -16.44 6.42
C ARG A 62 10.73 -15.54 5.50
N ILE A 63 11.84 -16.04 4.99
CA ILE A 63 12.72 -15.30 4.11
C ILE A 63 12.62 -15.93 2.73
N ALA A 64 12.19 -15.14 1.74
CA ALA A 64 12.13 -15.56 0.34
C ALA A 64 13.29 -14.91 -0.42
N PRO A 65 14.37 -15.66 -0.75
CA PRO A 65 15.48 -15.13 -1.52
C PRO A 65 15.03 -14.73 -2.93
N VAL A 66 15.45 -13.54 -3.39
CA VAL A 66 15.27 -13.09 -4.77
C VAL A 66 16.49 -13.50 -5.56
N THR A 67 16.29 -14.32 -6.59
CA THR A 67 17.36 -14.91 -7.40
C THR A 67 17.54 -14.20 -8.74
N GLY A 68 16.67 -13.25 -9.05
CA GLY A 68 16.70 -12.46 -10.28
C GLY A 68 15.33 -11.91 -10.62
N GLY A 69 15.16 -11.57 -11.89
CA GLY A 69 13.90 -11.06 -12.41
C GLY A 69 14.10 -10.00 -13.49
N THR A 70 13.00 -9.39 -13.90
CA THR A 70 12.99 -8.33 -14.90
C THR A 70 12.05 -7.21 -14.52
N PHE A 71 12.26 -6.03 -15.05
CA PHE A 71 11.30 -4.95 -14.97
C PHE A 71 11.21 -4.25 -16.35
N SER A 72 10.00 -3.81 -16.71
CA SER A 72 9.76 -3.19 -18.01
C SER A 72 8.62 -2.20 -17.96
N GLY A 73 8.87 -0.98 -18.42
CA GLY A 73 7.92 0.11 -18.52
C GLY A 73 8.26 1.11 -19.61
N PRO A 74 7.43 2.15 -19.78
CA PRO A 74 7.61 3.13 -20.85
C PRO A 74 8.91 3.92 -20.79
N ARG A 75 9.42 4.17 -19.60
CA ARG A 75 10.59 5.04 -19.36
C ARG A 75 11.80 4.28 -18.81
N ILE A 76 11.63 3.00 -18.42
CA ILE A 76 12.66 2.23 -17.74
C ILE A 76 12.46 0.74 -17.98
N LYS A 77 13.54 -0.01 -18.16
CA LYS A 77 13.54 -1.48 -18.24
C LYS A 77 14.92 -2.03 -17.88
N GLY A 78 14.96 -3.31 -17.53
CA GLY A 78 16.19 -3.97 -17.12
C GLY A 78 15.95 -5.26 -16.37
N THR A 79 16.95 -5.64 -15.54
CA THR A 79 16.98 -6.89 -14.79
C THR A 79 17.08 -6.64 -13.28
N VAL A 80 16.68 -7.63 -12.50
CA VAL A 80 16.84 -7.65 -11.05
C VAL A 80 18.08 -8.46 -10.70
N HIS A 81 19.00 -7.89 -9.91
CA HIS A 81 20.16 -8.61 -9.42
C HIS A 81 19.76 -9.68 -8.39
N PRO A 82 20.42 -10.85 -8.42
CA PRO A 82 20.29 -11.83 -7.32
C PRO A 82 20.89 -11.28 -6.02
N GLY A 83 20.44 -11.81 -4.88
CA GLY A 83 20.96 -11.45 -3.55
C GLY A 83 20.05 -10.57 -2.72
N GLY A 84 18.91 -10.12 -3.28
CA GLY A 84 17.83 -9.54 -2.50
C GLY A 84 16.98 -10.60 -1.79
N ALA A 85 16.08 -10.15 -0.91
CA ALA A 85 15.12 -11.03 -0.24
C ALA A 85 13.86 -10.29 0.21
N ASP A 86 12.81 -11.07 0.47
CA ASP A 86 11.60 -10.64 1.18
C ASP A 86 11.57 -11.29 2.58
N TRP A 87 11.49 -10.47 3.61
CA TRP A 87 11.25 -10.90 4.99
C TRP A 87 9.75 -10.82 5.27
N ILE A 88 9.09 -11.97 5.24
CA ILE A 88 7.64 -12.11 5.35
C ILE A 88 7.28 -12.42 6.80
N THR A 89 6.73 -11.47 7.53
CA THR A 89 6.27 -11.67 8.91
C THR A 89 4.77 -11.95 8.94
N GLN A 90 4.39 -13.04 9.59
CA GLN A 90 2.98 -13.36 9.82
C GLN A 90 2.44 -12.52 10.97
N VAL A 91 1.44 -11.70 10.68
CA VAL A 91 0.70 -10.90 11.67
C VAL A 91 -0.75 -11.40 11.68
N SER A 92 -1.49 -11.16 12.76
CA SER A 92 -2.89 -11.59 12.82
C SER A 92 -3.69 -11.05 11.62
N GLY A 93 -4.22 -11.96 10.81
CA GLY A 93 -5.06 -11.66 9.64
C GLY A 93 -4.34 -11.21 8.35
N HIS A 94 -3.00 -11.04 8.36
CA HIS A 94 -2.25 -10.69 7.15
C HIS A 94 -0.77 -11.07 7.24
N SER A 95 -0.06 -10.99 6.12
CA SER A 95 1.41 -11.02 6.08
C SER A 95 1.94 -9.62 5.81
N SER A 96 2.95 -9.21 6.56
CA SER A 96 3.73 -8.01 6.32
C SER A 96 4.98 -8.37 5.53
N LEU A 97 5.29 -7.60 4.50
CA LEU A 97 6.46 -7.76 3.63
C LEU A 97 7.47 -6.66 3.92
N ASP A 98 8.77 -7.03 3.88
CA ASP A 98 9.90 -6.09 3.93
C ASP A 98 10.96 -6.59 2.94
N VAL A 99 11.08 -5.92 1.80
CA VAL A 99 11.87 -6.38 0.65
C VAL A 99 12.96 -5.39 0.31
N ARG A 100 14.13 -5.93 -0.04
CA ARG A 100 15.25 -5.15 -0.58
C ARG A 100 15.83 -5.86 -1.78
N ILE A 101 15.89 -5.15 -2.91
CA ILE A 101 16.42 -5.65 -4.19
C ILE A 101 17.25 -4.57 -4.88
N THR A 102 18.09 -4.99 -5.82
CA THR A 102 18.82 -4.09 -6.71
C THR A 102 18.35 -4.32 -8.13
N LEU A 103 18.02 -3.25 -8.81
CA LEU A 103 17.66 -3.22 -10.22
C LEU A 103 18.85 -2.71 -11.03
N GLU A 104 19.08 -3.27 -12.20
CA GLU A 104 20.02 -2.75 -13.18
C GLU A 104 19.28 -2.48 -14.50
N THR A 105 19.35 -1.24 -14.94
CA THR A 105 18.74 -0.83 -16.22
C THR A 105 19.55 -1.34 -17.42
N ASP A 106 18.93 -1.43 -18.61
CA ASP A 106 19.58 -1.85 -19.83
C ASP A 106 20.81 -0.99 -20.20
N ASP A 107 20.90 0.22 -19.70
CA ASP A 107 22.05 1.13 -19.87
C ASP A 107 23.02 1.13 -18.65
N GLY A 108 22.89 0.16 -17.76
CA GLY A 108 23.82 -0.12 -16.69
C GLY A 108 23.66 0.73 -15.43
N ALA A 109 22.59 1.51 -15.28
CA ALA A 109 22.35 2.26 -14.04
C ALA A 109 21.83 1.32 -12.94
N LEU A 110 22.42 1.43 -11.76
CA LEU A 110 21.95 0.70 -10.58
C LEU A 110 20.91 1.53 -9.80
N ILE A 111 19.83 0.84 -9.39
CA ILE A 111 18.76 1.40 -8.60
C ILE A 111 18.50 0.47 -7.42
N TYR A 112 18.72 0.95 -6.21
CA TYR A 112 18.28 0.27 -5.01
C TYR A 112 16.77 0.45 -4.87
N MET A 113 16.04 -0.64 -4.70
CA MET A 113 14.60 -0.65 -4.45
C MET A 113 14.33 -1.37 -3.14
N SER A 114 13.66 -0.70 -2.24
CA SER A 114 13.06 -1.34 -1.07
C SER A 114 11.56 -1.14 -1.07
N TYR A 115 10.83 -2.10 -0.50
CA TYR A 115 9.38 -1.91 -0.32
C TYR A 115 8.86 -2.67 0.89
N THR A 116 7.88 -2.08 1.55
CA THR A 116 7.02 -2.76 2.51
C THR A 116 5.69 -3.09 1.85
N GLY A 117 4.99 -4.09 2.39
CA GLY A 117 3.72 -4.49 1.81
C GLY A 117 2.81 -5.23 2.76
N VAL A 118 1.57 -5.39 2.33
CA VAL A 118 0.54 -6.15 3.04
C VAL A 118 -0.07 -7.16 2.08
N VAL A 119 -0.13 -8.42 2.54
CA VAL A 119 -0.84 -9.50 1.85
C VAL A 119 -1.91 -10.04 2.78
N ARG A 120 -3.16 -9.99 2.34
CA ARG A 120 -4.27 -10.60 3.07
C ARG A 120 -5.25 -11.24 2.10
N ARG A 121 -5.86 -12.33 2.55
CA ARG A 121 -6.97 -12.97 1.83
C ARG A 121 -8.26 -12.68 2.58
N GLY A 122 -9.26 -12.26 1.87
CA GLY A 122 -10.60 -11.97 2.42
C GLY A 122 -11.68 -12.41 1.44
N ASP A 123 -12.92 -12.09 1.74
CA ASP A 123 -14.09 -12.48 0.94
C ASP A 123 -14.02 -11.97 -0.51
N ASN A 124 -13.39 -10.83 -0.72
CA ASN A 124 -13.16 -10.21 -2.04
C ASN A 124 -11.86 -10.68 -2.73
N GLY A 125 -11.26 -11.81 -2.28
CA GLY A 125 -10.07 -12.39 -2.87
C GLY A 125 -8.75 -11.92 -2.23
N LEU A 126 -7.69 -11.95 -3.03
CA LEU A 126 -6.34 -11.59 -2.59
C LEU A 126 -6.13 -10.08 -2.68
N TYR A 127 -5.89 -9.46 -1.52
CA TYR A 127 -5.38 -8.11 -1.43
C TYR A 127 -3.86 -8.16 -1.23
N TRP A 128 -3.08 -7.68 -2.20
CA TRP A 128 -1.63 -7.64 -2.12
C TRP A 128 -1.15 -6.32 -2.72
N ARG A 129 -0.65 -5.43 -1.84
CA ARG A 129 -0.16 -4.10 -2.19
C ARG A 129 1.19 -3.86 -1.55
N VAL A 130 2.06 -3.17 -2.28
CA VAL A 130 3.39 -2.79 -1.81
C VAL A 130 3.62 -1.29 -2.00
N ARG A 131 4.54 -0.74 -1.22
CA ARG A 131 4.94 0.67 -1.26
C ARG A 131 6.44 0.76 -1.58
N PRO A 132 6.80 0.83 -2.86
CA PRO A 132 8.18 0.96 -3.28
C PRO A 132 8.78 2.31 -2.94
N ILE A 133 10.09 2.27 -2.62
CA ILE A 133 10.97 3.42 -2.48
C ILE A 133 12.23 3.10 -3.29
N PHE A 134 12.71 4.08 -4.06
CA PHE A 134 13.87 3.94 -4.91
C PHE A 134 14.99 4.87 -4.49
N GLN A 135 16.23 4.44 -4.75
CA GLN A 135 17.43 5.26 -4.57
C GLN A 135 18.39 4.97 -5.72
N THR A 136 18.80 6.00 -6.44
CA THR A 136 19.80 5.90 -7.52
C THR A 136 20.63 7.17 -7.58
N ALA A 137 21.90 7.03 -7.97
CA ALA A 137 22.78 8.15 -8.29
C ALA A 137 22.76 8.52 -9.79
N SER A 138 21.98 7.80 -10.60
CA SER A 138 21.87 8.09 -12.03
C SER A 138 21.01 9.32 -12.28
N GLU A 139 21.59 10.35 -12.88
CA GLU A 139 20.86 11.57 -13.26
C GLU A 139 19.65 11.28 -14.16
N LYS A 140 19.75 10.31 -15.06
CA LYS A 140 18.68 9.89 -15.97
C LYS A 140 17.45 9.35 -15.23
N TYR A 141 17.67 8.68 -14.10
CA TYR A 141 16.64 8.02 -13.31
C TYR A 141 16.38 8.70 -11.97
N ASP A 142 16.94 9.92 -11.74
CA ASP A 142 16.78 10.69 -10.50
C ASP A 142 15.32 10.94 -10.12
N TRP A 143 14.43 11.02 -11.11
CA TRP A 143 12.99 11.16 -10.88
C TRP A 143 12.39 10.05 -9.99
N LEU A 144 13.01 8.86 -9.93
CA LEU A 144 12.61 7.77 -9.04
C LEU A 144 12.86 8.09 -7.56
N ASN A 145 13.86 8.91 -7.26
CA ASN A 145 14.17 9.34 -5.88
C ASN A 145 13.07 10.22 -5.27
N HIS A 146 12.19 10.79 -6.11
CA HIS A 146 11.25 11.85 -5.74
C HIS A 146 9.78 11.47 -5.94
N VAL A 147 9.48 10.22 -6.33
CA VAL A 147 8.13 9.76 -6.61
C VAL A 147 7.59 8.87 -5.49
N VAL A 148 6.35 9.10 -5.08
CA VAL A 148 5.61 8.18 -4.20
C VAL A 148 4.98 7.09 -5.03
N CYS A 149 5.22 5.83 -4.66
CA CYS A 149 4.78 4.70 -5.46
C CYS A 149 3.88 3.72 -4.71
N ILE A 150 3.01 3.08 -5.49
CA ILE A 150 2.21 1.93 -5.05
C ILE A 150 2.40 0.80 -6.06
N GLY A 151 2.64 -0.42 -5.57
CA GLY A 151 2.65 -1.63 -6.37
C GLY A 151 1.41 -2.47 -6.13
N LYS A 152 0.80 -2.93 -7.21
CA LYS A 152 -0.33 -3.86 -7.21
C LYS A 152 0.14 -5.22 -7.70
N ASN A 153 -0.08 -6.28 -6.92
CA ASN A 153 0.25 -7.63 -7.34
C ASN A 153 -0.46 -8.00 -8.64
N LYS A 154 0.30 -8.63 -9.52
CA LYS A 154 -0.13 -9.23 -10.77
C LYS A 154 0.12 -10.73 -10.73
N GLN A 155 -0.82 -11.52 -11.23
CA GLN A 155 -0.68 -12.97 -11.25
C GLN A 155 0.19 -13.40 -12.43
N VAL A 156 1.39 -13.91 -12.13
CA VAL A 156 2.29 -14.55 -13.10
C VAL A 156 2.66 -15.93 -12.54
N PRO A 157 2.39 -17.03 -13.25
CA PRO A 157 2.64 -18.37 -12.73
C PRO A 157 4.10 -18.58 -12.31
N GLY A 158 4.30 -19.03 -11.07
CA GLY A 158 5.63 -19.32 -10.52
C GLY A 158 6.51 -18.11 -10.22
N LYS A 159 5.98 -16.87 -10.29
CA LYS A 159 6.71 -15.64 -10.05
C LYS A 159 5.97 -14.75 -9.05
N VAL A 160 6.71 -13.79 -8.48
CA VAL A 160 6.12 -12.66 -7.76
C VAL A 160 6.16 -11.45 -8.69
N ALA A 161 5.01 -10.89 -9.00
CA ALA A 161 4.94 -9.79 -9.95
C ALA A 161 4.05 -8.64 -9.48
N TYR A 162 4.40 -7.44 -9.91
CA TYR A 162 3.69 -6.20 -9.60
C TYR A 162 3.62 -5.27 -10.80
N ASP A 163 2.49 -4.59 -10.93
CA ASP A 163 2.42 -3.34 -11.68
C ASP A 163 2.72 -2.20 -10.70
N ILE A 164 3.74 -1.38 -11.01
CA ILE A 164 4.18 -0.26 -10.19
C ILE A 164 3.65 1.05 -10.77
N PHE A 165 3.03 1.85 -9.92
CA PHE A 165 2.43 3.14 -10.26
C PHE A 165 3.06 4.25 -9.41
N GLY A 166 3.34 5.38 -10.03
CA GLY A 166 3.66 6.65 -9.36
C GLY A 166 2.39 7.44 -9.08
N ILE A 167 2.31 8.06 -7.92
CA ILE A 167 1.22 8.97 -7.55
C ILE A 167 1.57 10.37 -8.04
N LEU A 168 0.63 11.05 -8.71
CA LEU A 168 0.80 12.39 -9.29
C LEU A 168 0.28 13.49 -8.36
#